data_021b30baf15db7579f47e4c006bb922f
#
_entry.id   021b30baf15db7579f47e4c006bb922f
#
_cell.length_a   1.000
_cell.length_b   1.000
_cell.length_c   1.000
_cell.angle_alpha   90.00
_cell.angle_beta   90.00
_cell.angle_gamma   90.00
#
_symmetry.space_group_name_H-M   'P 1'
#
loop_
_entity.id
_entity.type
_entity.pdbx_description
1 polymer ?
#
loop_
_entity_poly.entity_id
_entity_poly.type
_entity_poly.pdbx_seq_one_letter_code
_entity_poly.pdbx_strand_id
1 'polypeptide(L)'
;MDDARAASPGTGIRRTVTALALACHPLPTVAVTAIGAGLAALAGLSLSRGALVVGAIFAGQLSIGWSNDSIDAARDRATQRSDKPVALGAVSPRTVGLAAGIALVACVGLSLALGWAAGLASITVLVSGWAYNLGLKATAWSWLPYAVAFGALPAVATLAMPEPAWPAPWALLTGALFGVSAHLANVLPDLAGDTATGVRGLPHRLGARVTAVACMVLLFAGSVVILFGSGAPLTAWRWVAAVVLGVLAAAGVLVGIRRPIGRALFGLVIAVAAADLVLFAVSGQSLV
;
A
#
# COMPACT_ATOMS: atom_id res chain seq x y z
N MET A 1 -9.62 7.22 -51.97
CA MET A 1 -9.67 5.78 -51.58
C MET A 1 -9.12 5.71 -50.18
N ASP A 2 -10.03 5.85 -49.21
CA ASP A 2 -9.74 5.81 -47.77
C ASP A 2 -9.68 4.36 -47.33
N ASP A 3 -8.48 3.90 -46.98
CA ASP A 3 -8.27 2.60 -46.37
C ASP A 3 -8.41 2.72 -44.83
N ALA A 4 -9.66 2.89 -44.38
CA ALA A 4 -10.01 2.77 -42.96
C ALA A 4 -9.85 1.31 -42.56
N ARG A 5 -8.63 0.90 -42.21
CA ARG A 5 -8.36 -0.38 -41.55
C ARG A 5 -9.13 -0.41 -40.20
N ALA A 6 -10.28 -1.02 -40.24
CA ALA A 6 -11.03 -1.34 -39.03
C ALA A 6 -10.14 -2.16 -38.11
N ALA A 7 -9.71 -1.56 -36.99
CA ALA A 7 -8.95 -2.26 -35.95
C ALA A 7 -9.78 -3.46 -35.46
N SER A 8 -9.21 -4.67 -35.52
CA SER A 8 -9.90 -5.88 -35.10
C SER A 8 -10.37 -5.76 -33.65
N PRO A 9 -11.60 -6.22 -33.29
CA PRO A 9 -12.17 -6.09 -31.94
C PRO A 9 -11.24 -6.63 -30.82
N GLY A 10 -10.44 -7.63 -31.12
CA GLY A 10 -9.48 -8.22 -30.17
C GLY A 10 -8.32 -7.29 -29.78
N THR A 11 -7.91 -6.35 -30.65
CA THR A 11 -6.84 -5.39 -30.31
C THR A 11 -7.32 -4.31 -29.34
N GLY A 12 -8.58 -3.92 -29.40
CA GLY A 12 -9.20 -2.95 -28.48
C GLY A 12 -9.32 -3.48 -27.06
N ILE A 13 -9.82 -4.71 -26.90
CA ILE A 13 -9.99 -5.35 -25.58
C ILE A 13 -8.63 -5.57 -24.90
N ARG A 14 -7.65 -6.12 -25.61
CA ARG A 14 -6.28 -6.32 -25.05
C ARG A 14 -5.65 -5.00 -24.59
N ARG A 15 -5.80 -3.93 -25.37
CA ARG A 15 -5.31 -2.60 -24.98
C ARG A 15 -6.00 -2.09 -23.71
N THR A 16 -7.31 -2.22 -23.60
CA THR A 16 -8.07 -1.82 -22.42
C THR A 16 -7.67 -2.61 -21.17
N VAL A 17 -7.53 -3.94 -21.27
CA VAL A 17 -7.09 -4.80 -20.16
C VAL A 17 -5.69 -4.42 -19.70
N THR A 18 -4.74 -4.23 -20.61
CA THR A 18 -3.39 -3.81 -20.27
C THR A 18 -3.39 -2.42 -19.60
N ALA A 19 -4.17 -1.49 -20.12
CA ALA A 19 -4.29 -0.15 -19.53
C ALA A 19 -4.91 -0.18 -18.12
N LEU A 20 -5.92 -1.01 -17.88
CA LEU A 20 -6.48 -1.22 -16.54
C LEU A 20 -5.46 -1.87 -15.60
N ALA A 21 -4.71 -2.89 -16.06
CA ALA A 21 -3.67 -3.52 -15.26
C ALA A 21 -2.55 -2.54 -14.86
N LEU A 22 -2.23 -1.56 -15.70
CA LEU A 22 -1.25 -0.52 -15.37
C LEU A 22 -1.84 0.59 -14.48
N ALA A 23 -3.12 0.93 -14.67
CA ALA A 23 -3.81 1.97 -13.91
C ALA A 23 -4.14 1.56 -12.46
N CYS A 24 -4.04 0.28 -12.09
CA CYS A 24 -4.26 -0.15 -10.70
C CYS A 24 -3.05 0.06 -9.79
N HIS A 25 -1.98 0.67 -10.25
CA HIS A 25 -0.71 0.79 -9.53
C HIS A 25 -0.15 -0.59 -9.14
N PRO A 26 0.35 -1.39 -10.10
CA PRO A 26 0.64 -2.83 -9.92
C PRO A 26 1.57 -3.14 -8.74
N LEU A 27 2.62 -2.34 -8.54
CA LEU A 27 3.59 -2.59 -7.47
C LEU A 27 2.96 -2.48 -6.07
N PRO A 28 2.28 -1.39 -5.68
CA PRO A 28 1.53 -1.34 -4.41
C PRO A 28 0.46 -2.43 -4.30
N THR A 29 -0.30 -2.67 -5.37
CA THR A 29 -1.37 -3.68 -5.38
C THR A 29 -0.83 -5.07 -5.05
N VAL A 30 0.24 -5.49 -5.72
CA VAL A 30 0.87 -6.80 -5.48
C VAL A 30 1.51 -6.85 -4.09
N ALA A 31 2.23 -5.80 -3.68
CA ALA A 31 2.91 -5.76 -2.40
C ALA A 31 1.93 -5.86 -1.21
N VAL A 32 0.87 -5.04 -1.19
CA VAL A 32 -0.11 -5.07 -0.08
C VAL A 32 -0.90 -6.38 -0.08
N THR A 33 -1.22 -6.93 -1.26
CA THR A 33 -1.89 -8.23 -1.37
C THR A 33 -0.98 -9.36 -0.85
N ALA A 34 0.32 -9.33 -1.16
CA ALA A 34 1.29 -10.31 -0.66
C ALA A 34 1.48 -10.20 0.88
N ILE A 35 1.51 -8.97 1.43
CA ILE A 35 1.52 -8.76 2.88
C ILE A 35 0.26 -9.38 3.50
N GLY A 36 -0.93 -9.16 2.92
CA GLY A 36 -2.17 -9.76 3.37
C GLY A 36 -2.15 -11.30 3.32
N ALA A 37 -1.57 -11.88 2.28
CA ALA A 37 -1.39 -13.33 2.17
C ALA A 37 -0.45 -13.86 3.26
N GLY A 38 0.67 -13.17 3.52
CA GLY A 38 1.59 -13.50 4.60
C GLY A 38 0.93 -13.43 5.98
N LEU A 39 0.19 -12.37 6.26
CA LEU A 39 -0.56 -12.22 7.52
C LEU A 39 -1.63 -13.32 7.69
N ALA A 40 -2.34 -13.69 6.61
CA ALA A 40 -3.31 -14.78 6.62
C ALA A 40 -2.63 -16.13 6.93
N ALA A 41 -1.45 -16.39 6.35
CA ALA A 41 -0.67 -17.59 6.63
C ALA A 41 -0.16 -17.62 8.10
N LEU A 42 0.35 -16.48 8.59
CA LEU A 42 0.82 -16.32 9.97
C LEU A 42 -0.30 -16.46 11.01
N ALA A 43 -1.53 -16.04 10.66
CA ALA A 43 -2.72 -16.25 11.48
C ALA A 43 -3.24 -17.71 11.41
N GLY A 44 -2.60 -18.60 10.65
CA GLY A 44 -3.00 -20.00 10.53
C GLY A 44 -4.35 -20.20 9.82
N LEU A 45 -4.76 -19.28 8.95
CA LEU A 45 -6.04 -19.39 8.26
C LEU A 45 -6.06 -20.60 7.31
N SER A 46 -7.21 -21.27 7.23
CA SER A 46 -7.45 -22.28 6.19
C SER A 46 -7.30 -21.65 4.80
N LEU A 47 -7.00 -22.48 3.80
CA LEU A 47 -6.82 -22.00 2.41
C LEU A 47 -8.03 -21.19 1.92
N SER A 48 -9.25 -21.62 2.23
CA SER A 48 -10.47 -20.92 1.82
C SER A 48 -10.61 -19.54 2.50
N ARG A 49 -10.35 -19.45 3.80
CA ARG A 49 -10.38 -18.15 4.52
C ARG A 49 -9.25 -17.26 4.11
N GLY A 50 -8.04 -17.79 3.96
CA GLY A 50 -6.89 -17.05 3.42
C GLY A 50 -7.18 -16.50 2.02
N ALA A 51 -7.79 -17.30 1.14
CA ALA A 51 -8.18 -16.83 -0.19
C ALA A 51 -9.21 -15.69 -0.15
N LEU A 52 -10.18 -15.72 0.79
CA LEU A 52 -11.12 -14.61 0.98
C LEU A 52 -10.40 -13.33 1.47
N VAL A 53 -9.47 -13.45 2.43
CA VAL A 53 -8.65 -12.30 2.90
C VAL A 53 -7.85 -11.70 1.74
N VAL A 54 -7.13 -12.54 1.00
CA VAL A 54 -6.32 -12.10 -0.15
C VAL A 54 -7.20 -11.49 -1.24
N GLY A 55 -8.34 -12.11 -1.54
CA GLY A 55 -9.30 -11.60 -2.53
C GLY A 55 -9.90 -10.26 -2.14
N ALA A 56 -10.28 -10.07 -0.86
CA ALA A 56 -10.80 -8.81 -0.35
C ALA A 56 -9.75 -7.70 -0.44
N ILE A 57 -8.52 -7.95 0.03
CA ILE A 57 -7.41 -6.99 -0.03
C ILE A 57 -7.09 -6.66 -1.50
N PHE A 58 -6.98 -7.66 -2.37
CA PHE A 58 -6.68 -7.45 -3.79
C PHE A 58 -7.75 -6.60 -4.48
N ALA A 59 -9.03 -6.93 -4.30
CA ALA A 59 -10.12 -6.13 -4.84
C ALA A 59 -10.12 -4.69 -4.29
N GLY A 60 -9.82 -4.52 -2.99
CA GLY A 60 -9.65 -3.22 -2.37
C GLY A 60 -8.51 -2.41 -3.00
N GLN A 61 -7.34 -3.03 -3.21
CA GLN A 61 -6.19 -2.36 -3.86
C GLN A 61 -6.50 -1.97 -5.31
N LEU A 62 -7.18 -2.83 -6.08
CA LEU A 62 -7.66 -2.48 -7.42
C LEU A 62 -8.59 -1.26 -7.38
N SER A 63 -9.58 -1.27 -6.48
CA SER A 63 -10.52 -0.16 -6.31
C SER A 63 -9.81 1.15 -5.96
N ILE A 64 -8.87 1.13 -5.02
CA ILE A 64 -8.10 2.30 -4.58
C ILE A 64 -7.22 2.82 -5.72
N GLY A 65 -6.49 1.95 -6.42
CA GLY A 65 -5.62 2.35 -7.53
C GLY A 65 -6.41 2.96 -8.69
N TRP A 66 -7.49 2.30 -9.12
CA TRP A 66 -8.34 2.79 -10.19
C TRP A 66 -9.09 4.08 -9.83
N SER A 67 -9.57 4.21 -8.59
CA SER A 67 -10.19 5.47 -8.15
C SER A 67 -9.19 6.62 -8.16
N ASN A 68 -7.94 6.38 -7.79
CA ASN A 68 -6.87 7.40 -7.87
C ASN A 68 -6.72 7.92 -9.30
N ASP A 69 -6.50 7.03 -10.27
CA ASP A 69 -6.29 7.42 -11.66
C ASP A 69 -7.53 8.04 -12.31
N SER A 70 -8.75 7.60 -11.92
CA SER A 70 -9.99 8.19 -12.41
C SER A 70 -10.21 9.62 -11.88
N ILE A 71 -9.99 9.84 -10.56
CA ILE A 71 -10.16 11.14 -9.90
C ILE A 71 -9.11 12.13 -10.37
N ASP A 72 -7.85 11.68 -10.50
CA ASP A 72 -6.71 12.52 -10.87
C ASP A 72 -6.56 12.75 -12.38
N ALA A 73 -7.41 12.15 -13.22
CA ALA A 73 -7.27 12.13 -14.68
C ALA A 73 -7.04 13.51 -15.32
N ALA A 74 -7.73 14.55 -14.84
CA ALA A 74 -7.57 15.91 -15.36
C ALA A 74 -6.23 16.52 -14.97
N ARG A 75 -5.81 16.33 -13.72
CA ARG A 75 -4.54 16.79 -13.16
C ARG A 75 -3.35 16.09 -13.87
N ASP A 76 -3.42 14.78 -14.00
CA ASP A 76 -2.36 13.96 -14.60
C ASP A 76 -2.15 14.28 -16.07
N ARG A 77 -3.21 14.65 -16.81
CA ARG A 77 -3.09 15.19 -18.16
C ARG A 77 -2.44 16.57 -18.19
N ALA A 78 -2.83 17.47 -17.28
CA ALA A 78 -2.26 18.81 -17.21
C ALA A 78 -0.76 18.78 -16.90
N THR A 79 -0.31 17.80 -16.11
CA THR A 79 1.11 17.59 -15.77
C THR A 79 1.85 16.63 -16.71
N GLN A 80 1.21 16.22 -17.82
CA GLN A 80 1.79 15.35 -18.85
C GLN A 80 2.42 14.06 -18.31
N ARG A 81 1.75 13.40 -17.35
CA ARG A 81 2.20 12.14 -16.76
C ARG A 81 2.30 11.05 -17.81
N SER A 82 3.52 10.69 -18.20
CA SER A 82 3.81 9.67 -19.22
C SER A 82 3.69 8.24 -18.70
N ASP A 83 3.60 8.04 -17.41
CA ASP A 83 3.51 6.75 -16.73
C ASP A 83 2.07 6.31 -16.43
N LYS A 84 1.06 7.17 -16.72
CA LYS A 84 -0.35 6.90 -16.41
C LYS A 84 -1.19 6.65 -17.68
N PRO A 85 -1.78 5.44 -17.83
CA PRO A 85 -2.60 5.09 -19.00
C PRO A 85 -3.80 6.02 -19.24
N VAL A 86 -4.41 6.53 -18.15
CA VAL A 86 -5.54 7.46 -18.23
C VAL A 86 -5.09 8.83 -18.77
N ALA A 87 -3.93 9.33 -18.34
CA ALA A 87 -3.35 10.58 -18.83
C ALA A 87 -3.00 10.49 -20.32
N LEU A 88 -2.48 9.34 -20.76
CA LEU A 88 -2.13 9.05 -22.15
C LEU A 88 -3.36 8.78 -23.05
N GLY A 89 -4.59 8.71 -22.49
CA GLY A 89 -5.80 8.40 -23.27
C GLY A 89 -5.93 6.93 -23.69
N ALA A 90 -5.10 6.02 -23.13
CA ALA A 90 -5.15 4.59 -23.43
C ALA A 90 -6.43 3.92 -22.89
N VAL A 91 -7.04 4.50 -21.85
CA VAL A 91 -8.33 4.11 -21.28
C VAL A 91 -9.06 5.36 -20.77
N SER A 92 -10.40 5.36 -20.86
CA SER A 92 -11.18 6.52 -20.41
C SER A 92 -11.25 6.59 -18.87
N PRO A 93 -11.30 7.80 -18.25
CA PRO A 93 -11.52 7.95 -16.82
C PRO A 93 -12.81 7.28 -16.34
N ARG A 94 -13.87 7.29 -17.19
CA ARG A 94 -15.14 6.61 -16.88
C ARG A 94 -14.98 5.10 -16.78
N THR A 95 -14.27 4.48 -17.71
CA THR A 95 -14.00 3.04 -17.69
C THR A 95 -13.24 2.63 -16.42
N VAL A 96 -12.20 3.40 -16.07
CA VAL A 96 -11.40 3.15 -14.85
C VAL A 96 -12.23 3.38 -13.59
N GLY A 97 -13.07 4.43 -13.56
CA GLY A 97 -14.00 4.69 -12.45
C GLY A 97 -15.05 3.59 -12.27
N LEU A 98 -15.61 3.05 -13.37
CA LEU A 98 -16.51 1.89 -13.30
C LEU A 98 -15.80 0.65 -12.78
N ALA A 99 -14.58 0.37 -13.25
CA ALA A 99 -13.76 -0.71 -12.72
C ALA A 99 -13.48 -0.57 -11.22
N ALA A 100 -13.17 0.67 -10.76
CA ALA A 100 -13.01 0.98 -9.34
C ALA A 100 -14.28 0.68 -8.53
N GLY A 101 -15.46 1.04 -9.05
CA GLY A 101 -16.75 0.76 -8.42
C GLY A 101 -17.06 -0.73 -8.34
N ILE A 102 -16.81 -1.48 -9.41
CA ILE A 102 -17.00 -2.94 -9.43
C ILE A 102 -16.06 -3.60 -8.40
N ALA A 103 -14.79 -3.20 -8.37
CA ALA A 103 -13.82 -3.72 -7.40
C ALA A 103 -14.16 -3.34 -5.96
N LEU A 104 -14.73 -2.14 -5.72
CA LEU A 104 -15.26 -1.73 -4.42
C LEU A 104 -16.36 -2.69 -3.95
N VAL A 105 -17.36 -2.98 -4.80
CA VAL A 105 -18.46 -3.89 -4.48
C VAL A 105 -17.92 -5.29 -4.21
N ALA A 106 -16.98 -5.78 -5.03
CA ALA A 106 -16.33 -7.07 -4.82
C ALA A 106 -15.55 -7.11 -3.49
N CYS A 107 -14.79 -6.06 -3.16
CA CYS A 107 -14.09 -5.95 -1.89
C CYS A 107 -15.05 -6.01 -0.71
N VAL A 108 -16.13 -5.24 -0.74
CA VAL A 108 -17.14 -5.23 0.34
C VAL A 108 -17.79 -6.60 0.47
N GLY A 109 -18.19 -7.24 -0.63
CA GLY A 109 -18.80 -8.57 -0.60
C GLY A 109 -17.88 -9.63 -0.02
N LEU A 110 -16.60 -9.68 -0.46
CA LEU A 110 -15.59 -10.58 0.07
C LEU A 110 -15.27 -10.29 1.55
N SER A 111 -15.23 -9.01 1.93
CA SER A 111 -15.01 -8.59 3.31
C SER A 111 -16.13 -9.07 4.24
N LEU A 112 -17.38 -8.91 3.83
CA LEU A 112 -18.53 -9.38 4.62
C LEU A 112 -18.58 -10.91 4.73
N ALA A 113 -18.09 -11.65 3.72
CA ALA A 113 -17.97 -13.11 3.76
C ALA A 113 -16.93 -13.59 4.80
N LEU A 114 -16.00 -12.74 5.25
CA LEU A 114 -15.06 -13.04 6.34
C LEU A 114 -15.71 -13.02 7.74
N GLY A 115 -16.92 -12.48 7.84
CA GLY A 115 -17.59 -12.15 9.10
C GLY A 115 -17.49 -10.66 9.43
N TRP A 116 -18.34 -10.18 10.34
CA TRP A 116 -18.51 -8.74 10.57
C TRP A 116 -17.24 -8.05 11.07
N ALA A 117 -16.47 -8.68 11.98
CA ALA A 117 -15.29 -8.05 12.59
C ALA A 117 -14.13 -7.92 11.57
N ALA A 118 -13.75 -9.01 10.90
CA ALA A 118 -12.75 -9.00 9.83
C ALA A 118 -13.21 -8.13 8.64
N GLY A 119 -14.51 -8.20 8.33
CA GLY A 119 -15.13 -7.37 7.29
C GLY A 119 -14.99 -5.89 7.57
N LEU A 120 -15.29 -5.43 8.79
CA LEU A 120 -15.09 -4.02 9.17
C LEU A 120 -13.62 -3.60 9.10
N ALA A 121 -12.68 -4.45 9.55
CA ALA A 121 -11.25 -4.17 9.42
C ALA A 121 -10.85 -4.01 7.93
N SER A 122 -11.30 -4.90 7.06
CA SER A 122 -11.03 -4.84 5.62
C SER A 122 -11.68 -3.61 4.96
N ILE A 123 -12.92 -3.28 5.30
CA ILE A 123 -13.60 -2.07 4.81
C ILE A 123 -12.90 -0.81 5.32
N THR A 124 -12.33 -0.82 6.52
CA THR A 124 -11.51 0.30 7.03
C THR A 124 -10.29 0.55 6.14
N VAL A 125 -9.62 -0.51 5.67
CA VAL A 125 -8.51 -0.38 4.68
C VAL A 125 -9.02 0.29 3.40
N LEU A 126 -10.13 -0.20 2.84
CA LEU A 126 -10.73 0.34 1.62
C LEU A 126 -11.12 1.81 1.76
N VAL A 127 -11.86 2.15 2.83
CA VAL A 127 -12.34 3.52 3.10
C VAL A 127 -11.17 4.48 3.31
N SER A 128 -10.11 4.05 3.98
CA SER A 128 -8.89 4.86 4.17
C SER A 128 -8.24 5.23 2.83
N GLY A 129 -8.11 4.27 1.91
CA GLY A 129 -7.58 4.54 0.57
C GLY A 129 -8.47 5.49 -0.25
N TRP A 130 -9.78 5.31 -0.19
CA TRP A 130 -10.72 6.23 -0.86
C TRP A 130 -10.70 7.62 -0.22
N ALA A 131 -10.65 7.74 1.10
CA ALA A 131 -10.53 9.02 1.79
C ALA A 131 -9.25 9.78 1.39
N TYR A 132 -8.13 9.06 1.23
CA TYR A 132 -6.91 9.61 0.67
C TYR A 132 -7.13 10.19 -0.72
N ASN A 133 -7.73 9.42 -1.63
CA ASN A 133 -7.96 9.82 -3.02
C ASN A 133 -8.95 10.98 -3.13
N LEU A 134 -9.99 11.01 -2.28
CA LEU A 134 -11.05 12.03 -2.30
C LEU A 134 -10.61 13.39 -1.72
N GLY A 135 -9.41 13.51 -1.13
CA GLY A 135 -8.90 14.82 -0.73
C GLY A 135 -7.91 14.84 0.41
N LEU A 136 -7.86 13.83 1.29
CA LEU A 136 -6.92 13.83 2.41
C LEU A 136 -5.46 13.91 1.94
N LYS A 137 -5.13 13.42 0.74
CA LYS A 137 -3.79 13.53 0.14
C LYS A 137 -3.28 14.96 0.00
N ALA A 138 -4.18 15.95 -0.13
CA ALA A 138 -3.84 17.36 -0.26
C ALA A 138 -3.72 18.10 1.08
N THR A 139 -3.87 17.42 2.21
CA THR A 139 -3.88 18.00 3.56
C THR A 139 -2.67 17.57 4.39
N ALA A 140 -2.44 18.24 5.53
CA ALA A 140 -1.43 17.81 6.51
C ALA A 140 -1.71 16.39 7.08
N TRP A 141 -2.93 15.88 6.95
CA TRP A 141 -3.37 14.57 7.41
C TRP A 141 -3.19 13.46 6.36
N SER A 142 -2.46 13.75 5.27
CA SER A 142 -2.24 12.79 4.16
C SER A 142 -1.61 11.46 4.59
N TRP A 143 -0.91 11.42 5.72
CA TRP A 143 -0.31 10.23 6.31
C TRP A 143 -1.33 9.32 7.02
N LEU A 144 -2.42 9.90 7.54
CA LEU A 144 -3.39 9.20 8.39
C LEU A 144 -4.08 8.02 7.69
N PRO A 145 -4.57 8.15 6.44
CA PRO A 145 -5.16 7.02 5.72
C PRO A 145 -4.22 5.82 5.59
N TYR A 146 -2.93 6.05 5.37
CA TYR A 146 -1.93 4.99 5.30
C TYR A 146 -1.68 4.34 6.66
N ALA A 147 -1.56 5.14 7.72
CA ALA A 147 -1.42 4.62 9.08
C ALA A 147 -2.60 3.73 9.46
N VAL A 148 -3.83 4.17 9.19
CA VAL A 148 -5.06 3.43 9.49
C VAL A 148 -5.17 2.17 8.63
N ALA A 149 -4.96 2.28 7.32
CA ALA A 149 -5.07 1.14 6.40
C ALA A 149 -4.08 0.03 6.75
N PHE A 150 -2.79 0.37 6.86
CA PHE A 150 -1.75 -0.62 7.14
C PHE A 150 -1.82 -1.13 8.59
N GLY A 151 -2.16 -0.27 9.54
CA GLY A 151 -2.41 -0.69 10.91
C GLY A 151 -3.58 -1.67 11.06
N ALA A 152 -4.59 -1.58 10.18
CA ALA A 152 -5.73 -2.50 10.19
C ALA A 152 -5.44 -3.84 9.51
N LEU A 153 -4.40 -3.98 8.67
CA LEU A 153 -4.11 -5.24 7.95
C LEU A 153 -3.95 -6.46 8.87
N PRO A 154 -3.21 -6.41 9.99
CA PRO A 154 -3.15 -7.54 10.91
C PRO A 154 -4.54 -7.95 11.43
N ALA A 155 -5.42 -6.97 11.72
CA ALA A 155 -6.76 -7.23 12.21
C ALA A 155 -7.65 -7.92 11.15
N VAL A 156 -7.46 -7.65 9.85
CA VAL A 156 -8.17 -8.39 8.81
C VAL A 156 -7.89 -9.89 8.89
N ALA A 157 -6.63 -10.29 9.15
CA ALA A 157 -6.23 -11.68 9.24
C ALA A 157 -6.66 -12.32 10.56
N THR A 158 -6.38 -11.67 11.71
CA THR A 158 -6.64 -12.27 13.03
C THR A 158 -8.12 -12.34 13.38
N LEU A 159 -8.92 -11.36 12.97
CA LEU A 159 -10.36 -11.38 13.14
C LEU A 159 -11.07 -12.34 12.16
N ALA A 160 -10.37 -12.80 11.12
CA ALA A 160 -10.85 -13.85 10.22
C ALA A 160 -10.54 -15.26 10.73
N MET A 161 -9.87 -15.43 11.87
CA MET A 161 -9.63 -16.75 12.51
C MET A 161 -10.95 -17.42 12.93
N PRO A 162 -10.99 -18.75 13.07
CA PRO A 162 -12.17 -19.45 13.61
C PRO A 162 -12.61 -18.91 14.96
N GLU A 163 -11.65 -18.58 15.82
CA GLU A 163 -11.82 -17.82 17.05
C GLU A 163 -11.24 -16.43 16.84
N PRO A 164 -12.09 -15.44 16.44
CA PRO A 164 -11.61 -14.10 16.14
C PRO A 164 -10.93 -13.44 17.33
N ALA A 165 -9.71 -12.96 17.16
CA ALA A 165 -8.95 -12.27 18.18
C ALA A 165 -8.39 -10.94 17.65
N TRP A 166 -8.33 -9.92 18.53
CA TRP A 166 -7.67 -8.69 18.19
C TRP A 166 -6.14 -8.92 18.06
N PRO A 167 -5.50 -8.35 17.05
CA PRO A 167 -4.05 -8.46 16.95
C PRO A 167 -3.37 -7.75 18.11
N ALA A 168 -2.21 -8.26 18.49
CA ALA A 168 -1.37 -7.62 19.49
C ALA A 168 -1.06 -6.16 19.14
N PRO A 169 -1.03 -5.23 20.11
CA PRO A 169 -0.81 -3.80 19.86
C PRO A 169 0.43 -3.50 19.04
N TRP A 170 1.50 -4.27 19.20
CA TRP A 170 2.74 -4.12 18.45
C TRP A 170 2.54 -4.38 16.95
N ALA A 171 1.66 -5.32 16.55
CA ALA A 171 1.39 -5.62 15.15
C ALA A 171 0.63 -4.48 14.47
N LEU A 172 -0.36 -3.89 15.16
CA LEU A 172 -1.08 -2.69 14.68
C LEU A 172 -0.13 -1.50 14.52
N LEU A 173 0.73 -1.27 15.53
CA LEU A 173 1.71 -0.17 15.52
C LEU A 173 2.72 -0.35 14.37
N THR A 174 3.25 -1.55 14.18
CA THR A 174 4.16 -1.86 13.08
C THR A 174 3.52 -1.57 11.72
N GLY A 175 2.28 -2.06 11.53
CA GLY A 175 1.53 -1.76 10.30
C GLY A 175 1.38 -0.26 10.08
N ALA A 176 0.99 0.50 11.10
CA ALA A 176 0.83 1.94 11.01
C ALA A 176 2.15 2.66 10.66
N LEU A 177 3.27 2.30 11.30
CA LEU A 177 4.60 2.88 11.02
C LEU A 177 5.04 2.60 9.57
N PHE A 178 4.87 1.36 9.10
CA PHE A 178 5.16 1.00 7.72
C PHE A 178 4.24 1.70 6.72
N GLY A 179 2.96 1.86 7.07
CA GLY A 179 2.02 2.61 6.25
C GLY A 179 2.44 4.07 6.06
N VAL A 180 2.79 4.76 7.15
CA VAL A 180 3.29 6.14 7.05
C VAL A 180 4.59 6.20 6.27
N SER A 181 5.54 5.28 6.51
CA SER A 181 6.78 5.20 5.74
C SER A 181 6.51 5.00 4.24
N ALA A 182 5.60 4.08 3.88
CA ALA A 182 5.19 3.84 2.50
C ALA A 182 4.54 5.08 1.86
N HIS A 183 3.70 5.82 2.60
CA HIS A 183 3.14 7.09 2.13
C HIS A 183 4.24 8.11 1.81
N LEU A 184 5.18 8.31 2.73
CA LEU A 184 6.29 9.26 2.53
C LEU A 184 7.12 8.88 1.30
N ALA A 185 7.45 7.59 1.14
CA ALA A 185 8.21 7.09 0.00
C ALA A 185 7.45 7.22 -1.32
N ASN A 186 6.13 6.98 -1.31
CA ASN A 186 5.28 7.03 -2.49
C ASN A 186 5.15 8.46 -3.06
N VAL A 187 5.12 9.47 -2.19
CA VAL A 187 4.95 10.88 -2.60
C VAL A 187 6.27 11.52 -3.04
N LEU A 188 7.43 11.05 -2.56
CA LEU A 188 8.73 11.65 -2.84
C LEU A 188 9.03 11.90 -4.33
N PRO A 189 8.76 10.97 -5.26
CA PRO A 189 9.00 11.20 -6.69
C PRO A 189 8.16 12.30 -7.30
N ASP A 190 6.98 12.54 -6.73
CA ASP A 190 5.94 13.39 -7.31
C ASP A 190 5.86 14.78 -6.66
N LEU A 191 6.67 15.06 -5.61
CA LEU A 191 6.63 16.29 -4.82
C LEU A 191 6.57 17.57 -5.66
N ALA A 192 7.39 17.68 -6.70
CA ALA A 192 7.45 18.89 -7.52
C ALA A 192 6.19 19.06 -8.38
N GLY A 193 5.73 17.98 -9.03
CA GLY A 193 4.55 17.99 -9.88
C GLY A 193 3.26 18.20 -9.08
N ASP A 194 3.16 17.56 -7.93
CA ASP A 194 2.02 17.71 -7.03
C ASP A 194 1.89 19.13 -6.47
N THR A 195 3.02 19.75 -6.09
CA THR A 195 3.04 21.14 -5.62
C THR A 195 2.54 22.10 -6.70
N ALA A 196 2.94 21.90 -7.95
CA ALA A 196 2.53 22.73 -9.09
C ALA A 196 1.01 22.64 -9.35
N THR A 197 0.37 21.55 -8.95
CA THR A 197 -1.07 21.31 -9.11
C THR A 197 -1.90 21.51 -7.84
N GLY A 198 -1.29 22.10 -6.79
CA GLY A 198 -1.99 22.47 -5.55
C GLY A 198 -2.11 21.36 -4.51
N VAL A 199 -1.53 20.18 -4.72
CA VAL A 199 -1.48 19.13 -3.70
C VAL A 199 -0.40 19.49 -2.67
N ARG A 200 -0.81 19.63 -1.41
CA ARG A 200 0.07 20.04 -0.31
C ARG A 200 -0.09 19.14 0.92
N GLY A 201 0.11 17.83 0.73
CA GLY A 201 0.14 16.85 1.80
C GLY A 201 1.31 17.06 2.78
N LEU A 202 1.41 16.21 3.80
CA LEU A 202 2.50 16.28 4.78
C LEU A 202 3.89 16.26 4.14
N PRO A 203 4.23 15.37 3.18
CA PRO A 203 5.56 15.33 2.57
C PRO A 203 5.94 16.65 1.87
N HIS A 204 4.97 17.33 1.25
CA HIS A 204 5.18 18.62 0.60
C HIS A 204 5.54 19.74 1.61
N ARG A 205 4.97 19.66 2.82
CA ARG A 205 5.25 20.60 3.91
C ARG A 205 6.60 20.36 4.56
N LEU A 206 7.03 19.09 4.64
CA LEU A 206 8.33 18.69 5.20
C LEU A 206 9.49 18.92 4.23
N GLY A 207 9.22 18.86 2.93
CA GLY A 207 10.23 18.86 1.89
C GLY A 207 10.94 17.52 1.72
N ALA A 208 11.62 17.34 0.59
CA ALA A 208 12.15 16.04 0.16
C ALA A 208 13.14 15.40 1.16
N ARG A 209 14.06 16.18 1.72
CA ARG A 209 15.08 15.65 2.64
C ARG A 209 14.47 15.15 3.94
N VAL A 210 13.63 15.95 4.58
CA VAL A 210 12.98 15.57 5.85
C VAL A 210 12.06 14.38 5.62
N THR A 211 11.33 14.35 4.50
CA THR A 211 10.46 13.24 4.11
C THR A 211 11.25 11.94 3.94
N ALA A 212 12.42 11.97 3.26
CA ALA A 212 13.26 10.80 3.08
C ALA A 212 13.84 10.28 4.41
N VAL A 213 14.29 11.17 5.28
CA VAL A 213 14.79 10.81 6.63
C VAL A 213 13.66 10.22 7.47
N ALA A 214 12.51 10.88 7.54
CA ALA A 214 11.35 10.41 8.30
C ALA A 214 10.88 9.02 7.80
N CYS A 215 10.87 8.79 6.49
CA CYS A 215 10.56 7.51 5.90
C CYS A 215 11.47 6.40 6.47
N MET A 216 12.79 6.59 6.47
CA MET A 216 13.75 5.59 6.95
C MET A 216 13.68 5.39 8.46
N VAL A 217 13.46 6.46 9.23
CA VAL A 217 13.29 6.39 10.69
C VAL A 217 12.04 5.60 11.05
N LEU A 218 10.92 5.85 10.39
CA LEU A 218 9.66 5.13 10.63
C LEU A 218 9.76 3.67 10.23
N LEU A 219 10.44 3.37 9.11
CA LEU A 219 10.70 2.01 8.69
C LEU A 219 11.50 1.25 9.73
N PHE A 220 12.61 1.82 10.21
CA PHE A 220 13.43 1.24 11.26
C PHE A 220 12.67 1.09 12.58
N ALA A 221 11.88 2.09 12.97
CA ALA A 221 11.05 2.01 14.18
C ALA A 221 10.06 0.84 14.10
N GLY A 222 9.42 0.61 12.94
CA GLY A 222 8.55 -0.55 12.73
C GLY A 222 9.29 -1.87 12.87
N SER A 223 10.49 -2.00 12.29
CA SER A 223 11.34 -3.19 12.46
C SER A 223 11.75 -3.43 13.92
N VAL A 224 12.07 -2.37 14.65
CA VAL A 224 12.37 -2.46 16.10
C VAL A 224 11.15 -2.94 16.89
N VAL A 225 9.95 -2.43 16.55
CA VAL A 225 8.70 -2.89 17.18
C VAL A 225 8.46 -4.37 16.93
N ILE A 226 8.72 -4.89 15.72
CA ILE A 226 8.63 -6.34 15.44
C ILE A 226 9.64 -7.11 16.31
N LEU A 227 10.90 -6.67 16.34
CA LEU A 227 11.96 -7.40 17.03
C LEU A 227 11.78 -7.45 18.54
N PHE A 228 11.22 -6.41 19.16
CA PHE A 228 11.20 -6.25 20.61
C PHE A 228 9.78 -6.12 21.21
N GLY A 229 8.77 -5.80 20.40
CA GLY A 229 7.41 -5.53 20.87
C GLY A 229 6.59 -6.78 21.22
N SER A 230 6.98 -7.94 20.74
CA SER A 230 6.24 -9.21 20.90
C SER A 230 6.40 -9.88 22.27
N GLY A 231 7.26 -9.34 23.15
CA GLY A 231 7.54 -9.96 24.46
C GLY A 231 8.32 -11.28 24.42
N ALA A 232 8.67 -11.79 23.23
CA ALA A 232 9.42 -13.02 23.10
C ALA A 232 10.90 -12.85 23.58
N PRO A 233 11.58 -13.95 24.01
CA PRO A 233 12.92 -13.88 24.58
C PRO A 233 13.92 -13.14 23.71
N LEU A 234 14.75 -12.30 24.31
CA LEU A 234 15.79 -11.53 23.64
C LEU A 234 16.97 -12.46 23.31
N THR A 235 16.98 -12.97 22.09
CA THR A 235 18.03 -13.83 21.56
C THR A 235 19.10 -13.02 20.83
N ALA A 236 20.32 -13.53 20.73
CA ALA A 236 21.44 -12.85 20.07
C ALA A 236 21.11 -12.45 18.63
N TRP A 237 20.37 -13.27 17.88
CA TRP A 237 20.00 -12.97 16.50
C TRP A 237 19.10 -11.72 16.37
N ARG A 238 18.25 -11.42 17.36
CA ARG A 238 17.42 -10.20 17.36
C ARG A 238 18.27 -8.94 17.45
N TRP A 239 19.32 -8.97 18.28
CA TRP A 239 20.28 -7.88 18.37
C TRP A 239 21.07 -7.71 17.08
N VAL A 240 21.51 -8.84 16.47
CA VAL A 240 22.19 -8.80 15.17
C VAL A 240 21.27 -8.22 14.10
N ALA A 241 19.99 -8.66 14.04
CA ALA A 241 19.01 -8.11 13.11
C ALA A 241 18.78 -6.61 13.34
N ALA A 242 18.63 -6.16 14.60
CA ALA A 242 18.47 -4.75 14.93
C ALA A 242 19.66 -3.90 14.48
N VAL A 243 20.88 -4.38 14.68
CA VAL A 243 22.12 -3.70 14.23
C VAL A 243 22.15 -3.62 12.70
N VAL A 244 21.87 -4.72 11.99
CA VAL A 244 21.85 -4.73 10.52
C VAL A 244 20.79 -3.76 9.98
N LEU A 245 19.57 -3.80 10.51
CA LEU A 245 18.49 -2.89 10.11
C LEU A 245 18.85 -1.43 10.44
N GLY A 246 19.49 -1.19 11.60
CA GLY A 246 19.97 0.14 11.97
C GLY A 246 21.03 0.68 11.02
N VAL A 247 21.98 -0.14 10.60
CA VAL A 247 23.00 0.21 9.59
C VAL A 247 22.34 0.52 8.24
N LEU A 248 21.39 -0.31 7.80
CA LEU A 248 20.66 -0.08 6.56
C LEU A 248 19.82 1.21 6.62
N ALA A 249 19.16 1.47 7.74
CA ALA A 249 18.41 2.70 7.95
C ALA A 249 19.32 3.94 7.93
N ALA A 250 20.46 3.88 8.64
CA ALA A 250 21.44 4.95 8.65
C ALA A 250 22.02 5.21 7.24
N ALA A 251 22.34 4.15 6.49
CA ALA A 251 22.77 4.27 5.10
C ALA A 251 21.68 4.91 4.24
N GLY A 252 20.41 4.48 4.40
CA GLY A 252 19.26 5.06 3.70
C GLY A 252 19.06 6.55 4.04
N VAL A 253 19.23 6.94 5.30
CA VAL A 253 19.19 8.34 5.74
C VAL A 253 20.31 9.15 5.09
N LEU A 254 21.55 8.64 5.11
CA LEU A 254 22.70 9.32 4.50
C LEU A 254 22.51 9.53 2.99
N VAL A 255 22.01 8.52 2.31
CA VAL A 255 21.68 8.61 0.89
C VAL A 255 20.54 9.60 0.67
N GLY A 256 19.46 9.55 1.46
CA GLY A 256 18.32 10.46 1.38
C GLY A 256 18.67 11.92 1.62
N ILE A 257 19.64 12.22 2.50
CA ILE A 257 20.15 13.58 2.72
C ILE A 257 20.94 14.07 1.50
N ARG A 258 21.75 13.20 0.88
CA ARG A 258 22.66 13.58 -0.22
C ARG A 258 21.96 13.59 -1.58
N ARG A 259 21.02 12.70 -1.81
CA ARG A 259 20.29 12.54 -3.08
C ARG A 259 18.83 12.22 -2.75
N PRO A 260 17.87 13.11 -3.02
CA PRO A 260 16.46 12.79 -2.88
C PRO A 260 16.16 11.55 -3.75
N ILE A 261 15.84 10.44 -3.09
CA ILE A 261 15.67 9.16 -3.77
C ILE A 261 14.17 9.02 -4.06
N GLY A 262 13.85 8.92 -5.32
CA GLY A 262 12.50 8.67 -5.80
C GLY A 262 12.04 7.20 -5.60
N ARG A 263 11.57 6.56 -6.66
CA ARG A 263 10.98 5.19 -6.65
C ARG A 263 11.84 4.10 -5.98
N ALA A 264 13.16 4.26 -5.93
CA ALA A 264 14.07 3.34 -5.25
C ALA A 264 13.79 3.23 -3.74
N LEU A 265 13.44 4.35 -3.08
CA LEU A 265 13.10 4.35 -1.65
C LEU A 265 11.78 3.60 -1.39
N PHE A 266 10.78 3.75 -2.26
CA PHE A 266 9.54 2.99 -2.17
C PHE A 266 9.78 1.47 -2.31
N GLY A 267 10.64 1.07 -3.25
CA GLY A 267 11.07 -0.33 -3.39
C GLY A 267 11.78 -0.86 -2.14
N LEU A 268 12.63 -0.04 -1.50
CA LEU A 268 13.31 -0.40 -0.26
C LEU A 268 12.32 -0.59 0.90
N VAL A 269 11.32 0.28 1.04
CA VAL A 269 10.25 0.14 2.05
C VAL A 269 9.52 -1.19 1.88
N ILE A 270 9.15 -1.55 0.66
CA ILE A 270 8.50 -2.83 0.36
C ILE A 270 9.44 -4.00 0.70
N ALA A 271 10.71 -3.93 0.32
CA ALA A 271 11.68 -5.00 0.56
C ALA A 271 11.91 -5.23 2.06
N VAL A 272 12.04 -4.16 2.85
CA VAL A 272 12.18 -4.25 4.31
C VAL A 272 10.90 -4.80 4.95
N ALA A 273 9.72 -4.31 4.55
CA ALA A 273 8.46 -4.83 5.07
C ALA A 273 8.28 -6.33 4.76
N ALA A 274 8.71 -6.79 3.58
CA ALA A 274 8.70 -8.20 3.22
C ALA A 274 9.72 -9.01 4.05
N ALA A 275 10.92 -8.48 4.26
CA ALA A 275 11.93 -9.11 5.11
C ALA A 275 11.46 -9.22 6.58
N ASP A 276 10.83 -8.20 7.11
CA ASP A 276 10.26 -8.19 8.46
C ASP A 276 9.12 -9.21 8.60
N LEU A 277 8.29 -9.38 7.56
CA LEU A 277 7.27 -10.43 7.54
C LEU A 277 7.88 -11.83 7.59
N VAL A 278 8.98 -12.06 6.86
CA VAL A 278 9.73 -13.34 6.91
C VAL A 278 10.37 -13.53 8.29
N LEU A 279 11.03 -12.49 8.83
CA LEU A 279 11.63 -12.53 10.17
C LEU A 279 10.57 -12.86 11.23
N PHE A 280 9.39 -12.26 11.13
CA PHE A 280 8.27 -12.58 11.99
C PHE A 280 7.86 -14.06 11.86
N ALA A 281 7.70 -14.57 10.63
CA ALA A 281 7.31 -15.95 10.37
C ALA A 281 8.29 -16.98 10.98
N VAL A 282 9.62 -16.73 10.87
CA VAL A 282 10.64 -17.64 11.42
C VAL A 282 10.86 -17.47 12.93
N SER A 283 10.39 -16.37 13.51
CA SER A 283 10.54 -16.11 14.95
C SER A 283 9.54 -16.87 15.83
N GLY A 284 8.54 -17.51 15.26
CA GLY A 284 7.49 -18.25 15.98
C GLY A 284 6.60 -17.36 16.87
N GLN A 285 6.54 -16.07 16.60
CA GLN A 285 5.72 -15.13 17.37
C GLN A 285 4.25 -15.21 16.97
N SER A 286 3.34 -14.97 17.92
CA SER A 286 1.91 -14.87 17.63
C SER A 286 1.53 -13.44 17.26
N LEU A 287 0.57 -13.31 16.33
CA LEU A 287 -0.07 -12.03 16.01
C LEU A 287 -1.10 -11.58 17.07
N VAL A 288 -1.52 -12.48 17.92
CA VAL A 288 -2.53 -12.29 18.97
C VAL A 288 -1.95 -12.57 20.34
#